data_7e7e50e273230c0784d8b70096432ce9
#
_entry.id   7e7e50e273230c0784d8b70096432ce9
#
_cell.length_a   1.000
_cell.length_b   1.000
_cell.length_c   1.000
_cell.angle_alpha   90.00
_cell.angle_beta   90.00
_cell.angle_gamma   90.00
#
_symmetry.space_group_name_H-M   'P 1'
#
loop_
_entity.id
_entity.type
_entity.pdbx_description
1 polymer ?
#
loop_
_entity_poly.entity_id
_entity_poly.type
_entity_poly.pdbx_seq_one_letter_code
_entity_poly.pdbx_strand_id
1 'polypeptide(L)'
;MKSNVCDGEELRFCTGCGVCVSVCGTKAITIKLDNEGYYKPVVDEDKCVECNLCKKSCYKYDENPVQSDKYEMCYAAVNKNEKQLKASSSGAVSRVLMEECIARDYNEQKSAYDMKENIAKSIVVSTI
;
A
#
# COMPACT_ATOMS: atom_id res chain seq x y z
N MET A 1 11.62 10.49 -22.05
CA MET A 1 11.27 10.47 -20.61
C MET A 1 10.78 9.08 -20.29
N LYS A 2 11.42 8.40 -19.33
CA LYS A 2 11.05 7.04 -18.96
C LYS A 2 9.71 7.04 -18.24
N SER A 3 8.76 6.22 -18.68
CA SER A 3 7.41 6.16 -18.11
C SER A 3 7.38 5.24 -16.89
N ASN A 4 7.40 5.81 -15.70
CA ASN A 4 7.29 5.09 -14.42
C ASN A 4 6.58 5.94 -13.35
N VAL A 5 6.41 5.40 -12.13
CA VAL A 5 5.69 6.07 -11.05
C VAL A 5 6.35 7.37 -10.57
N CYS A 6 7.64 7.55 -10.85
CA CYS A 6 8.39 8.76 -10.47
C CYS A 6 8.36 9.84 -11.55
N ASP A 7 7.69 9.59 -12.67
CA ASP A 7 7.57 10.51 -13.79
C ASP A 7 6.29 11.33 -13.63
N GLY A 8 6.43 12.59 -13.22
CA GLY A 8 5.33 13.54 -13.11
C GLY A 8 5.15 14.18 -11.73
N GLU A 9 4.33 15.22 -11.69
CA GLU A 9 4.02 15.98 -10.48
C GLU A 9 3.23 15.18 -9.42
N GLU A 10 2.60 14.08 -9.82
CA GLU A 10 1.79 13.22 -8.96
C GLU A 10 2.60 12.59 -7.81
N LEU A 11 3.92 12.47 -7.99
CA LEU A 11 4.80 12.00 -6.93
C LEU A 11 4.76 12.90 -5.68
N ARG A 12 4.47 14.19 -5.86
CA ARG A 12 4.32 15.16 -4.78
C ARG A 12 3.25 14.72 -3.77
N PHE A 13 2.18 14.09 -4.24
CA PHE A 13 1.07 13.61 -3.42
C PHE A 13 1.17 12.12 -3.05
N CYS A 14 2.33 11.52 -3.28
CA CYS A 14 2.56 10.12 -2.94
C CYS A 14 2.42 9.89 -1.43
N THR A 15 1.62 8.91 -1.04
CA THR A 15 1.39 8.52 0.37
C THR A 15 2.35 7.45 0.87
N GLY A 16 3.31 7.00 0.05
CA GLY A 16 4.28 5.97 0.44
C GLY A 16 3.68 4.57 0.63
N CYS A 17 2.51 4.29 0.06
CA CYS A 17 1.78 3.03 0.27
C CYS A 17 2.51 1.76 -0.22
N GLY A 18 3.51 1.89 -1.10
CA GLY A 18 4.36 0.78 -1.57
C GLY A 18 3.75 -0.12 -2.65
N VAL A 19 2.53 0.13 -3.14
CA VAL A 19 1.91 -0.67 -4.22
C VAL A 19 2.81 -0.78 -5.44
N CYS A 20 3.45 0.33 -5.85
CA CYS A 20 4.37 0.37 -6.98
C CYS A 20 5.58 -0.57 -6.81
N VAL A 21 6.05 -0.79 -5.57
CA VAL A 21 7.13 -1.75 -5.27
C VAL A 21 6.62 -3.17 -5.45
N SER A 22 5.42 -3.47 -4.92
CA SER A 22 4.84 -4.81 -4.95
C SER A 22 4.58 -5.31 -6.37
N VAL A 23 4.14 -4.42 -7.28
CA VAL A 23 3.82 -4.79 -8.68
C VAL A 23 5.04 -4.77 -9.60
N CYS A 24 6.21 -4.32 -9.13
CA CYS A 24 7.42 -4.24 -9.94
C CYS A 24 8.10 -5.61 -10.09
N GLY A 25 7.86 -6.29 -11.20
CA GLY A 25 8.44 -7.61 -11.47
C GLY A 25 9.97 -7.62 -11.55
N THR A 26 10.60 -6.51 -11.97
CA THR A 26 12.06 -6.38 -12.03
C THR A 26 12.68 -5.90 -10.72
N LYS A 27 11.86 -5.62 -9.70
CA LYS A 27 12.29 -5.06 -8.40
C LYS A 27 13.12 -3.77 -8.56
N ALA A 28 12.80 -2.97 -9.56
CA ALA A 28 13.46 -1.70 -9.84
C ALA A 28 13.05 -0.58 -8.88
N ILE A 29 12.01 -0.77 -8.07
CA ILE A 29 11.45 0.29 -7.22
C ILE A 29 11.73 -0.01 -5.75
N THR A 30 12.25 1.00 -5.04
CA THR A 30 12.45 0.98 -3.58
C THR A 30 11.76 2.18 -2.96
N ILE A 31 11.39 2.10 -1.68
CA ILE A 31 10.88 3.24 -0.92
C ILE A 31 12.01 3.82 -0.09
N LYS A 32 12.22 5.12 -0.19
CA LYS A 32 13.21 5.87 0.61
C LYS A 32 12.57 7.10 1.23
N LEU A 33 13.15 7.55 2.35
CA LEU A 33 12.82 8.86 2.92
C LEU A 33 13.38 9.96 2.02
N ASP A 34 12.54 10.96 1.74
CA ASP A 34 13.00 12.20 1.11
C ASP A 34 13.54 13.19 2.17
N ASN A 35 13.99 14.34 1.72
CA ASN A 35 14.56 15.39 2.59
C ASN A 35 13.51 16.02 3.54
N GLU A 36 12.22 15.81 3.28
CA GLU A 36 11.10 16.30 4.08
C GLU A 36 10.59 15.24 5.07
N GLY A 37 11.19 14.04 5.06
CA GLY A 37 10.82 12.93 5.95
C GLY A 37 9.65 12.08 5.44
N TYR A 38 9.27 12.18 4.17
CA TYR A 38 8.22 11.35 3.56
C TYR A 38 8.81 10.14 2.84
N TYR A 39 8.13 9.02 2.94
CA TYR A 39 8.46 7.81 2.18
C TYR A 39 8.04 7.98 0.72
N LYS A 40 9.01 7.97 -0.20
CA LYS A 40 8.80 8.12 -1.64
C LYS A 40 9.43 6.97 -2.42
N PRO A 41 8.83 6.55 -3.54
CA PRO A 41 9.44 5.57 -4.42
C PRO A 41 10.65 6.17 -5.14
N VAL A 42 11.70 5.36 -5.26
CA VAL A 42 12.89 5.64 -6.06
C VAL A 42 13.06 4.50 -7.05
N VAL A 43 13.20 4.85 -8.33
CA VAL A 43 13.35 3.88 -9.41
C VAL A 43 14.81 3.74 -9.79
N ASP A 44 15.29 2.50 -9.84
CA ASP A 44 16.55 2.10 -10.44
C ASP A 44 16.34 2.02 -11.96
N GLU A 45 16.86 2.99 -12.68
CA GLU A 45 16.63 3.12 -14.12
C GLU A 45 17.27 2.00 -14.93
N ASP A 46 18.34 1.37 -14.42
CA ASP A 46 19.02 0.26 -15.11
C ASP A 46 18.19 -1.03 -15.06
N LYS A 47 17.35 -1.17 -14.03
CA LYS A 47 16.44 -2.31 -13.86
C LYS A 47 15.04 -2.05 -14.41
N CYS A 48 14.69 -0.80 -14.66
CA CYS A 48 13.36 -0.42 -15.11
C CYS A 48 13.15 -0.74 -16.59
N VAL A 49 12.19 -1.62 -16.89
CA VAL A 49 11.81 -2.00 -18.26
C VAL A 49 10.62 -1.20 -18.81
N GLU A 50 10.23 -0.13 -18.15
CA GLU A 50 9.19 0.82 -18.60
C GLU A 50 7.82 0.17 -18.88
N CYS A 51 7.47 -0.91 -18.17
CA CYS A 51 6.22 -1.64 -18.38
C CYS A 51 4.95 -0.91 -17.92
N ASN A 52 5.08 0.23 -17.25
CA ASN A 52 4.00 1.06 -16.72
C ASN A 52 3.09 0.41 -15.66
N LEU A 53 3.36 -0.81 -15.19
CA LEU A 53 2.53 -1.45 -14.17
C LEU A 53 2.43 -0.62 -12.90
N CYS A 54 3.52 0.00 -12.48
CA CYS A 54 3.56 0.85 -11.29
C CYS A 54 2.63 2.08 -11.39
N LYS A 55 2.51 2.70 -12.57
CA LYS A 55 1.55 3.79 -12.83
C LYS A 55 0.12 3.27 -12.83
N LYS A 56 -0.16 2.21 -13.59
CA LYS A 56 -1.50 1.61 -13.70
C LYS A 56 -2.08 1.14 -12.36
N SER A 57 -1.20 0.75 -11.44
CA SER A 57 -1.61 0.28 -10.10
C SER A 57 -1.65 1.39 -9.05
N CYS A 58 -1.22 2.59 -9.40
CA CYS A 58 -1.19 3.71 -8.47
C CYS A 58 -2.49 4.51 -8.54
N TYR A 59 -3.23 4.56 -7.45
CA TYR A 59 -4.50 5.30 -7.38
C TYR A 59 -4.37 6.81 -7.71
N LYS A 60 -3.16 7.37 -7.63
CA LYS A 60 -2.90 8.76 -8.01
C LYS A 60 -2.93 9.00 -9.51
N TYR A 61 -2.70 7.95 -10.30
CA TYR A 61 -2.76 7.99 -11.76
C TYR A 61 -4.07 7.40 -12.30
N ASP A 62 -5.04 7.09 -11.43
CA ASP A 62 -6.36 6.62 -11.85
C ASP A 62 -7.17 7.82 -12.39
N GLU A 63 -7.46 7.79 -13.68
CA GLU A 63 -8.25 8.83 -14.36
C GLU A 63 -9.74 8.74 -13.99
N ASN A 64 -10.20 7.60 -13.48
CA ASN A 64 -11.58 7.36 -13.09
C ASN A 64 -11.65 6.80 -11.66
N PRO A 65 -11.29 7.57 -10.63
CA PRO A 65 -11.42 7.11 -9.27
C PRO A 65 -12.89 6.81 -8.96
N VAL A 66 -13.14 5.65 -8.40
CA VAL A 66 -14.50 5.29 -7.96
C VAL A 66 -14.88 6.26 -6.83
N GLN A 67 -15.62 7.30 -7.18
CA GLN A 67 -16.26 8.18 -6.22
C GLN A 67 -17.68 7.68 -5.98
N SER A 68 -17.93 7.22 -4.77
CA SER A 68 -19.30 6.96 -4.31
C SER A 68 -19.73 8.13 -3.44
N ASP A 69 -20.67 8.92 -3.93
CA ASP A 69 -21.28 10.02 -3.17
C ASP A 69 -22.33 9.51 -2.17
N LYS A 70 -22.55 8.19 -2.14
CA LYS A 70 -23.53 7.55 -1.27
C LYS A 70 -22.83 6.74 -0.19
N TYR A 71 -22.94 7.21 1.04
CA TYR A 71 -22.63 6.42 2.23
C TYR A 71 -23.90 5.64 2.61
N GLU A 72 -23.80 4.31 2.57
CA GLU A 72 -24.94 3.49 3.01
C GLU A 72 -25.10 3.58 4.53
N MET A 73 -24.03 3.33 5.27
CA MET A 73 -24.02 3.41 6.73
C MET A 73 -22.59 3.59 7.26
N CYS A 74 -22.44 4.28 8.38
CA CYS A 74 -21.18 4.39 9.12
C CYS A 74 -21.27 3.59 10.41
N TYR A 75 -20.21 2.81 10.71
CA TYR A 75 -20.13 1.98 11.91
C TYR A 75 -18.91 2.34 12.74
N ALA A 76 -19.08 2.40 14.04
CA ALA A 76 -17.98 2.32 14.99
C ALA A 76 -17.81 0.87 15.39
N ALA A 77 -16.62 0.30 15.16
CA ALA A 77 -16.38 -1.11 15.40
C ALA A 77 -15.07 -1.33 16.16
N VAL A 78 -15.05 -2.37 17.00
CA VAL A 78 -13.88 -2.79 17.76
C VAL A 78 -13.85 -4.32 17.87
N ASN A 79 -12.65 -4.89 17.79
CA ASN A 79 -12.49 -6.34 17.98
C ASN A 79 -12.76 -6.74 19.42
N LYS A 80 -13.58 -7.78 19.63
CA LYS A 80 -13.88 -8.33 20.94
C LYS A 80 -12.71 -9.12 21.56
N ASN A 81 -11.74 -9.54 20.76
CA ASN A 81 -10.57 -10.26 21.24
C ASN A 81 -9.57 -9.25 21.83
N GLU A 82 -9.49 -9.21 23.17
CA GLU A 82 -8.63 -8.26 23.89
C GLU A 82 -7.12 -8.38 23.54
N LYS A 83 -6.62 -9.59 23.27
CA LYS A 83 -5.22 -9.79 22.89
C LYS A 83 -4.91 -9.16 21.53
N GLN A 84 -5.80 -9.36 20.57
CA GLN A 84 -5.68 -8.76 19.24
C GLN A 84 -5.87 -7.24 19.32
N LEU A 85 -6.82 -6.78 20.12
CA LEU A 85 -7.08 -5.36 20.33
C LEU A 85 -5.85 -4.63 20.88
N LYS A 86 -5.23 -5.18 21.92
CA LYS A 86 -4.02 -4.61 22.54
C LYS A 86 -2.79 -4.61 21.63
N ALA A 87 -2.74 -5.56 20.68
CA ALA A 87 -1.64 -5.70 19.71
C ALA A 87 -1.90 -4.94 18.39
N SER A 88 -2.95 -4.15 18.29
CA SER A 88 -3.36 -3.50 17.05
C SER A 88 -3.77 -2.05 17.30
N SER A 89 -3.76 -1.24 16.26
CA SER A 89 -4.33 0.10 16.25
C SER A 89 -5.77 0.11 15.76
N SER A 90 -6.48 1.23 15.94
CA SER A 90 -7.79 1.49 15.35
C SER A 90 -8.83 0.38 15.59
N GLY A 91 -8.91 -0.15 16.82
CA GLY A 91 -9.89 -1.16 17.18
C GLY A 91 -9.63 -2.56 16.59
N ALA A 92 -8.50 -2.79 15.95
CA ALA A 92 -8.11 -4.07 15.31
C ALA A 92 -9.07 -4.56 14.20
N VAL A 93 -9.91 -3.69 13.64
CA VAL A 93 -10.92 -4.06 12.64
C VAL A 93 -10.28 -4.52 11.35
N SER A 94 -9.27 -3.81 10.84
CA SER A 94 -8.54 -4.19 9.63
C SER A 94 -7.87 -5.56 9.75
N ARG A 95 -7.38 -5.92 10.93
CA ARG A 95 -6.82 -7.25 11.18
C ARG A 95 -7.87 -8.34 11.02
N VAL A 96 -9.04 -8.17 11.64
CA VAL A 96 -10.13 -9.14 11.53
C VAL A 96 -10.59 -9.31 10.08
N LEU A 97 -10.74 -8.20 9.35
CA LEU A 97 -11.10 -8.23 7.94
C LEU A 97 -10.07 -8.98 7.08
N MET A 98 -8.78 -8.74 7.32
CA MET A 98 -7.73 -9.47 6.59
C MET A 98 -7.71 -10.97 6.92
N GLU A 99 -7.86 -11.34 8.21
CA GLU A 99 -7.94 -12.76 8.62
C GLU A 99 -9.12 -13.44 7.94
N GLU A 100 -10.26 -12.75 7.83
CA GLU A 100 -11.44 -13.26 7.13
C GLU A 100 -11.25 -13.38 5.61
N CYS A 101 -10.60 -12.38 4.97
CA CYS A 101 -10.27 -12.43 3.55
C CYS A 101 -9.33 -13.59 3.23
N ILE A 102 -8.29 -13.80 4.04
CA ILE A 102 -7.37 -14.94 3.88
C ILE A 102 -8.11 -16.26 4.03
N ALA A 103 -9.00 -16.38 5.03
CA ALA A 103 -9.80 -17.59 5.24
C ALA A 103 -10.74 -17.91 4.06
N ARG A 104 -11.07 -16.91 3.24
CA ARG A 104 -11.88 -17.05 2.02
C ARG A 104 -11.06 -17.08 0.72
N ASP A 105 -9.76 -17.34 0.80
CA ASP A 105 -8.84 -17.38 -0.36
C ASP A 105 -8.69 -16.06 -1.13
N TYR A 106 -8.90 -14.91 -0.47
CA TYR A 106 -8.57 -13.62 -1.05
C TYR A 106 -7.13 -13.23 -0.78
N ASN A 107 -6.47 -12.65 -1.79
CA ASN A 107 -5.16 -12.02 -1.60
C ASN A 107 -5.32 -10.62 -1.02
N GLU A 108 -4.58 -10.35 0.03
CA GLU A 108 -4.60 -9.06 0.72
C GLU A 108 -3.25 -8.36 0.68
N GLN A 109 -3.28 -7.05 0.49
CA GLN A 109 -2.11 -6.20 0.64
C GLN A 109 -2.31 -5.25 1.81
N LYS A 110 -1.35 -5.19 2.71
CA LYS A 110 -1.35 -4.29 3.85
C LYS A 110 -0.01 -3.59 4.04
N SER A 111 -0.05 -2.43 4.67
CA SER A 111 1.14 -1.78 5.20
C SER A 111 1.34 -2.21 6.65
N ALA A 112 2.55 -2.61 7.00
CA ALA A 112 2.93 -2.94 8.36
C ALA A 112 4.17 -2.15 8.76
N TYR A 113 4.24 -1.73 10.02
CA TYR A 113 5.41 -1.08 10.58
C TYR A 113 6.38 -2.13 11.12
N ASP A 114 7.60 -2.13 10.62
CA ASP A 114 8.65 -2.99 11.12
C ASP A 114 9.40 -2.29 12.27
N MET A 115 9.14 -2.73 13.49
CA MET A 115 9.73 -2.16 14.70
C MET A 115 11.24 -2.35 14.77
N LYS A 116 11.81 -3.37 14.13
CA LYS A 116 13.26 -3.61 14.13
C LYS A 116 14.00 -2.68 13.19
N GLU A 117 13.43 -2.43 12.04
CA GLU A 117 14.01 -1.58 11.00
C GLU A 117 13.48 -0.13 11.08
N ASN A 118 12.51 0.14 11.95
CA ASN A 118 11.87 1.44 12.12
C ASN A 118 11.32 2.02 10.81
N ILE A 119 10.76 1.18 9.97
CA ILE A 119 10.18 1.54 8.66
C ILE A 119 8.80 0.93 8.45
N ALA A 120 7.98 1.60 7.65
CA ALA A 120 6.74 1.02 7.16
C ALA A 120 7.03 0.13 5.95
N LYS A 121 6.48 -1.08 5.95
CA LYS A 121 6.59 -2.04 4.85
C LYS A 121 5.21 -2.40 4.32
N SER A 122 5.10 -2.51 3.00
CA SER A 122 3.92 -3.14 2.38
C SER A 122 4.12 -4.65 2.34
N ILE A 123 3.12 -5.36 2.79
CA ILE A 123 3.11 -6.82 2.84
C ILE A 123 1.94 -7.32 2.00
N VAL A 124 2.22 -8.20 1.07
CA VAL A 124 1.18 -8.97 0.38
C VAL A 124 0.94 -10.23 1.20
N VAL A 125 -0.29 -10.43 1.64
CA VAL A 125 -0.72 -11.61 2.35
C VAL A 125 -1.53 -12.46 1.38
N SER A 126 -1.07 -13.66 1.11
CA SER A 126 -1.77 -14.63 0.27
C SER A 126 -1.87 -15.96 1.01
N THR A 127 -2.91 -16.70 0.74
CA THR A 127 -2.98 -18.12 1.07
C THR A 127 -2.05 -18.89 0.14
N ILE A 128 -1.28 -19.81 0.71
CA ILE A 128 -0.41 -20.74 -0.04
C ILE A 128 -1.21 -22.02 -0.29
#